data_4826b6b9b3bddd1ee2978f3a5bc89b1e
#
_entry.id   4826b6b9b3bddd1ee2978f3a5bc89b1e
#
_cell.length_a   1.000
_cell.length_b   1.000
_cell.length_c   1.000
_cell.angle_alpha   90.00
_cell.angle_beta   90.00
_cell.angle_gamma   90.00
#
_symmetry.space_group_name_H-M   'P 1'
#
loop_
_entity.id
_entity.type
_entity.pdbx_description
1 polymer ?
#
loop_
_entity_poly.entity_id
_entity_poly.type
_entity_poly.pdbx_seq_one_letter_code
_entity_poly.pdbx_strand_id
1 'polypeptide(L)'
;TVKAAAICAERGIATCVLLGNPAEINRIAASQGVELGAGIEIVDPEVVRENYGGRLVELRKNKGMTETVAREQLEDNVVLGTLMLEQDEVDGLVSGAVHTTANTIRPPLQLIKTAPGSSLVSSVFFMLLPEQVYVYGDCAINPDPTAEQLAEIAIQSADSAAAFGIEPRVAMLSYSTGTSGAGSDVEKVREATRLAQEKRPDLMIDGPLQYDAAVMADVAKSKAPNSPVA
;
A
#
# COMPACT_ATOMS: atom_id res chain seq x y z
N THR A 1 -7.11 -15.08 8.64
CA THR A 1 -8.03 -14.71 7.54
C THR A 1 -9.47 -15.00 7.90
N VAL A 2 -9.89 -16.27 8.13
CA VAL A 2 -11.29 -16.68 8.35
C VAL A 2 -11.97 -15.89 9.48
N LYS A 3 -11.31 -15.76 10.63
CA LYS A 3 -11.81 -14.97 11.78
C LYS A 3 -12.01 -13.48 11.45
N ALA A 4 -11.07 -12.90 10.71
CA ALA A 4 -11.16 -11.51 10.29
C ALA A 4 -12.33 -11.30 9.32
N ALA A 5 -12.52 -12.21 8.36
CA ALA A 5 -13.63 -12.16 7.42
C ALA A 5 -15.00 -12.22 8.14
N ALA A 6 -15.12 -13.12 9.12
CA ALA A 6 -16.36 -13.23 9.92
C ALA A 6 -16.67 -11.91 10.67
N ILE A 7 -15.65 -11.30 11.30
CA ILE A 7 -15.79 -10.02 12.00
C ILE A 7 -16.16 -8.88 11.03
N CYS A 8 -15.55 -8.84 9.85
CA CYS A 8 -15.86 -7.83 8.83
C CYS A 8 -17.31 -7.96 8.34
N ALA A 9 -17.76 -9.18 8.06
CA ALA A 9 -19.13 -9.44 7.63
C ALA A 9 -20.14 -9.11 8.74
N GLU A 10 -19.91 -9.57 9.98
CA GLU A 10 -20.77 -9.30 11.14
C GLU A 10 -20.94 -7.79 11.40
N ARG A 11 -19.85 -7.02 11.25
CA ARG A 11 -19.84 -5.57 11.45
C ARG A 11 -20.32 -4.78 10.23
N GLY A 12 -20.65 -5.42 9.13
CA GLY A 12 -21.05 -4.76 7.88
C GLY A 12 -19.95 -3.91 7.26
N ILE A 13 -18.67 -4.25 7.50
CA ILE A 13 -17.51 -3.53 6.94
C ILE A 13 -17.33 -3.91 5.47
N ALA A 14 -17.47 -5.20 5.15
CA ALA A 14 -17.32 -5.72 3.79
C ALA A 14 -18.06 -7.07 3.64
N THR A 15 -18.49 -7.37 2.42
CA THR A 15 -18.75 -8.74 1.99
C THR A 15 -17.42 -9.39 1.65
N CYS A 16 -17.10 -10.51 2.29
CA CYS A 16 -15.81 -11.15 2.15
C CYS A 16 -15.86 -12.35 1.21
N VAL A 17 -15.03 -12.34 0.17
CA VAL A 17 -14.82 -13.48 -0.72
C VAL A 17 -13.54 -14.21 -0.28
N LEU A 18 -13.68 -15.46 0.17
CA LEU A 18 -12.56 -16.31 0.60
C LEU A 18 -12.14 -17.22 -0.54
N LEU A 19 -10.94 -17.03 -1.07
CA LEU A 19 -10.36 -17.92 -2.09
C LEU A 19 -9.69 -19.12 -1.42
N GLY A 20 -10.19 -20.32 -1.69
CA GLY A 20 -9.59 -21.55 -1.19
C GLY A 20 -10.57 -22.73 -1.22
N ASN A 21 -10.05 -23.91 -0.86
CA ASN A 21 -10.86 -25.12 -0.83
C ASN A 21 -12.00 -25.00 0.22
N PRO A 22 -13.29 -25.13 -0.18
CA PRO A 22 -14.43 -24.92 0.71
C PRO A 22 -14.44 -25.87 1.92
N ALA A 23 -14.05 -27.12 1.73
CA ALA A 23 -14.02 -28.08 2.83
C ALA A 23 -12.97 -27.72 3.88
N GLU A 24 -11.80 -27.25 3.44
CA GLU A 24 -10.73 -26.81 4.32
C GLU A 24 -11.09 -25.51 5.05
N ILE A 25 -11.65 -24.51 4.36
CA ILE A 25 -12.10 -23.26 4.96
C ILE A 25 -13.15 -23.53 6.03
N ASN A 26 -14.16 -24.36 5.76
CA ASN A 26 -15.20 -24.73 6.72
C ASN A 26 -14.61 -25.51 7.92
N ARG A 27 -13.66 -26.41 7.69
CA ARG A 27 -12.96 -27.14 8.76
C ARG A 27 -12.18 -26.18 9.67
N ILE A 28 -11.47 -25.21 9.09
CA ILE A 28 -10.72 -24.20 9.86
C ILE A 28 -11.69 -23.32 10.65
N ALA A 29 -12.77 -22.84 10.03
CA ALA A 29 -13.80 -22.06 10.70
C ALA A 29 -14.35 -22.80 11.93
N ALA A 30 -14.77 -24.05 11.76
CA ALA A 30 -15.29 -24.87 12.83
C ALA A 30 -14.24 -25.08 13.96
N SER A 31 -12.98 -25.32 13.61
CA SER A 31 -11.90 -25.50 14.60
C SER A 31 -11.62 -24.23 15.43
N GLN A 32 -11.97 -23.06 14.92
CA GLN A 32 -11.80 -21.78 15.59
C GLN A 32 -13.10 -21.26 16.23
N GLY A 33 -14.18 -22.02 16.17
CA GLY A 33 -15.48 -21.61 16.68
C GLY A 33 -16.08 -20.42 15.91
N VAL A 34 -15.79 -20.32 14.61
CA VAL A 34 -16.25 -19.23 13.72
C VAL A 34 -17.36 -19.77 12.82
N GLU A 35 -18.49 -19.09 12.79
CA GLU A 35 -19.57 -19.35 11.84
C GLU A 35 -19.39 -18.46 10.59
N LEU A 36 -19.41 -19.08 9.41
CA LEU A 36 -19.39 -18.40 8.13
C LEU A 36 -20.83 -18.13 7.70
N GLY A 37 -21.33 -16.97 8.10
CA GLY A 37 -22.72 -16.54 7.85
C GLY A 37 -22.88 -15.66 6.60
N ALA A 38 -23.98 -14.92 6.58
CA ALA A 38 -24.25 -13.92 5.54
C ALA A 38 -23.10 -12.91 5.41
N GLY A 39 -22.78 -12.51 4.16
CA GLY A 39 -21.68 -11.61 3.88
C GLY A 39 -20.32 -12.30 3.71
N ILE A 40 -20.30 -13.64 3.69
CA ILE A 40 -19.10 -14.43 3.36
C ILE A 40 -19.43 -15.36 2.19
N GLU A 41 -18.64 -15.26 1.14
CA GLU A 41 -18.64 -16.16 -0.01
C GLU A 41 -17.35 -16.98 -0.03
N ILE A 42 -17.44 -18.25 -0.39
CA ILE A 42 -16.25 -19.09 -0.60
C ILE A 42 -16.18 -19.44 -2.09
N VAL A 43 -15.08 -19.08 -2.71
CA VAL A 43 -14.77 -19.38 -4.10
C VAL A 43 -13.65 -20.41 -4.14
N ASP A 44 -13.94 -21.57 -4.75
CA ASP A 44 -12.94 -22.61 -4.97
C ASP A 44 -12.08 -22.27 -6.19
N PRO A 45 -10.77 -21.98 -6.03
CA PRO A 45 -9.88 -21.69 -7.14
C PRO A 45 -9.84 -22.79 -8.20
N GLU A 46 -9.95 -24.06 -7.81
CA GLU A 46 -9.93 -25.20 -8.74
C GLU A 46 -11.10 -25.16 -9.73
N VAL A 47 -12.20 -24.55 -9.34
CA VAL A 47 -13.41 -24.46 -10.19
C VAL A 47 -13.35 -23.25 -11.13
N VAL A 48 -12.79 -22.14 -10.68
CA VAL A 48 -12.92 -20.85 -11.38
C VAL A 48 -11.69 -20.43 -12.17
N ARG A 49 -10.47 -20.89 -11.80
CA ARG A 49 -9.20 -20.37 -12.35
C ARG A 49 -9.09 -20.44 -13.86
N GLU A 50 -9.66 -21.47 -14.48
CA GLU A 50 -9.61 -21.62 -15.95
C GLU A 50 -10.33 -20.48 -16.70
N ASN A 51 -11.29 -19.80 -16.05
CA ASN A 51 -12.01 -18.69 -16.64
C ASN A 51 -11.13 -17.44 -16.82
N TYR A 52 -10.05 -17.33 -16.07
CA TYR A 52 -9.17 -16.15 -16.06
C TYR A 52 -7.94 -16.27 -16.96
N GLY A 53 -7.66 -17.46 -17.49
CA GLY A 53 -6.49 -17.72 -18.32
C GLY A 53 -6.41 -16.82 -19.55
N GLY A 54 -7.51 -16.68 -20.27
CA GLY A 54 -7.60 -15.82 -21.45
C GLY A 54 -7.32 -14.34 -21.13
N ARG A 55 -7.88 -13.83 -20.03
CA ARG A 55 -7.65 -12.44 -19.59
C ARG A 55 -6.20 -12.20 -19.19
N LEU A 56 -5.57 -13.13 -18.47
CA LEU A 56 -4.16 -13.03 -18.10
C LEU A 56 -3.24 -13.01 -19.34
N VAL A 57 -3.51 -13.86 -20.34
CA VAL A 57 -2.78 -13.84 -21.62
C VAL A 57 -2.95 -12.50 -22.32
N GLU A 58 -4.17 -11.96 -22.40
CA GLU A 58 -4.45 -10.66 -23.03
C GLU A 58 -3.65 -9.53 -22.39
N LEU A 59 -3.72 -9.41 -21.06
CA LEU A 59 -3.03 -8.36 -20.29
C LEU A 59 -1.51 -8.43 -20.44
N ARG A 60 -0.97 -9.63 -20.60
CA ARG A 60 0.47 -9.88 -20.59
C ARG A 60 1.04 -10.33 -21.95
N LYS A 61 0.26 -10.25 -23.04
CA LYS A 61 0.69 -10.69 -24.40
C LYS A 61 2.02 -10.09 -24.84
N ASN A 62 2.24 -8.80 -24.55
CA ASN A 62 3.47 -8.09 -24.90
C ASN A 62 4.69 -8.46 -24.03
N LYS A 63 4.50 -9.34 -23.04
CA LYS A 63 5.54 -9.89 -22.15
C LYS A 63 5.74 -11.39 -22.35
N GLY A 64 5.24 -11.94 -23.47
CA GLY A 64 5.41 -13.34 -23.83
C GLY A 64 4.56 -14.33 -23.03
N MET A 65 3.44 -13.88 -22.44
CA MET A 65 2.51 -14.75 -21.73
C MET A 65 1.86 -15.74 -22.71
N THR A 66 1.96 -17.04 -22.41
CA THR A 66 1.29 -18.12 -23.12
C THR A 66 0.18 -18.70 -22.25
N GLU A 67 -0.75 -19.46 -22.84
CA GLU A 67 -1.82 -20.13 -22.08
C GLU A 67 -1.26 -21.09 -21.02
N THR A 68 -0.19 -21.81 -21.32
CA THR A 68 0.46 -22.72 -20.37
C THR A 68 1.00 -21.97 -19.17
N VAL A 69 1.75 -20.88 -19.40
CA VAL A 69 2.31 -20.05 -18.31
C VAL A 69 1.20 -19.35 -17.53
N ALA A 70 0.12 -18.95 -18.20
CA ALA A 70 -1.03 -18.34 -17.51
C ALA A 70 -1.70 -19.33 -16.55
N ARG A 71 -1.89 -20.58 -16.95
CA ARG A 71 -2.42 -21.63 -16.07
C ARG A 71 -1.55 -21.86 -14.85
N GLU A 72 -0.23 -21.96 -15.03
CA GLU A 72 0.72 -22.11 -13.94
C GLU A 72 0.66 -20.92 -12.96
N GLN A 73 0.58 -19.69 -13.48
CA GLN A 73 0.49 -18.51 -12.63
C GLN A 73 -0.83 -18.41 -11.85
N LEU A 74 -1.92 -18.90 -12.42
CA LEU A 74 -3.24 -18.92 -11.78
C LEU A 74 -3.34 -19.93 -10.62
N GLU A 75 -2.35 -20.79 -10.41
CA GLU A 75 -2.25 -21.59 -9.20
C GLU A 75 -1.98 -20.74 -7.95
N ASP A 76 -1.41 -19.55 -8.13
CA ASP A 76 -1.28 -18.57 -7.06
C ASP A 76 -2.59 -17.79 -6.89
N ASN A 77 -3.22 -17.95 -5.72
CA ASN A 77 -4.47 -17.26 -5.38
C ASN A 77 -4.34 -15.73 -5.35
N VAL A 78 -3.13 -15.18 -5.21
CA VAL A 78 -2.92 -13.72 -5.31
C VAL A 78 -3.08 -13.26 -6.75
N VAL A 79 -2.60 -14.04 -7.72
CA VAL A 79 -2.80 -13.77 -9.15
C VAL A 79 -4.28 -13.86 -9.50
N LEU A 80 -4.95 -14.92 -9.05
CA LEU A 80 -6.39 -15.11 -9.27
C LEU A 80 -7.21 -13.96 -8.66
N GLY A 81 -7.00 -13.63 -7.39
CA GLY A 81 -7.71 -12.54 -6.71
C GLY A 81 -7.41 -11.17 -7.33
N THR A 82 -6.19 -10.97 -7.86
CA THR A 82 -5.84 -9.76 -8.61
C THR A 82 -6.63 -9.64 -9.92
N LEU A 83 -6.87 -10.74 -10.62
CA LEU A 83 -7.70 -10.74 -11.83
C LEU A 83 -9.19 -10.54 -11.52
N MET A 84 -9.69 -11.09 -10.43
CA MET A 84 -11.06 -10.79 -9.96
C MET A 84 -11.23 -9.30 -9.69
N LEU A 85 -10.23 -8.66 -9.06
CA LEU A 85 -10.22 -7.22 -8.84
C LEU A 85 -10.09 -6.42 -10.15
N GLU A 86 -9.25 -6.87 -11.08
CA GLU A 86 -9.06 -6.22 -12.39
C GLU A 86 -10.33 -6.27 -13.27
N GLN A 87 -11.16 -7.29 -13.07
CA GLN A 87 -12.43 -7.46 -13.78
C GLN A 87 -13.65 -6.88 -13.03
N ASP A 88 -13.42 -6.10 -11.97
CA ASP A 88 -14.46 -5.48 -11.14
C ASP A 88 -15.42 -6.50 -10.48
N GLU A 89 -15.00 -7.75 -10.27
CA GLU A 89 -15.80 -8.76 -9.57
C GLU A 89 -15.77 -8.54 -8.04
N VAL A 90 -14.72 -7.86 -7.56
CA VAL A 90 -14.55 -7.45 -6.16
C VAL A 90 -13.97 -6.02 -6.13
N ASP A 91 -14.22 -5.29 -5.03
CA ASP A 91 -13.76 -3.90 -4.85
C ASP A 91 -12.36 -3.80 -4.25
N GLY A 92 -11.82 -4.87 -3.72
CA GLY A 92 -10.50 -4.87 -3.08
C GLY A 92 -9.96 -6.27 -2.85
N LEU A 93 -8.64 -6.35 -2.65
CA LEU A 93 -7.91 -7.57 -2.35
C LEU A 93 -7.06 -7.40 -1.09
N VAL A 94 -7.20 -8.30 -0.13
CA VAL A 94 -6.36 -8.37 1.07
C VAL A 94 -5.57 -9.67 1.04
N SER A 95 -4.26 -9.57 1.01
CA SER A 95 -3.33 -10.69 0.99
C SER A 95 -2.12 -10.43 1.89
N GLY A 96 -1.24 -11.44 2.05
CA GLY A 96 0.02 -11.31 2.79
C GLY A 96 0.09 -12.14 4.08
N ALA A 97 -0.96 -12.85 4.47
CA ALA A 97 -0.93 -13.71 5.67
C ALA A 97 0.12 -14.83 5.58
N VAL A 98 0.33 -15.37 4.37
CA VAL A 98 1.28 -16.46 4.09
C VAL A 98 2.23 -16.15 2.91
N HIS A 99 2.05 -15.00 2.27
CA HIS A 99 2.86 -14.55 1.14
C HIS A 99 3.87 -13.49 1.58
N THR A 100 5.01 -13.44 0.90
CA THR A 100 5.95 -12.32 1.05
C THR A 100 5.36 -11.04 0.47
N THR A 101 5.87 -9.88 0.89
CA THR A 101 5.49 -8.58 0.32
C THR A 101 5.65 -8.59 -1.21
N ALA A 102 6.76 -9.11 -1.72
CA ALA A 102 7.02 -9.19 -3.15
C ALA A 102 5.98 -10.05 -3.89
N ASN A 103 5.56 -11.17 -3.32
CA ASN A 103 4.56 -12.04 -3.94
C ASN A 103 3.15 -11.44 -3.89
N THR A 104 2.85 -10.63 -2.87
CA THR A 104 1.57 -9.91 -2.76
C THR A 104 1.48 -8.73 -3.74
N ILE A 105 2.58 -7.98 -3.92
CA ILE A 105 2.57 -6.73 -4.70
C ILE A 105 2.81 -6.98 -6.20
N ARG A 106 3.57 -8.01 -6.57
CA ARG A 106 3.91 -8.28 -7.96
C ARG A 106 2.69 -8.46 -8.89
N PRO A 107 1.67 -9.27 -8.55
CA PRO A 107 0.49 -9.43 -9.40
C PRO A 107 -0.26 -8.11 -9.66
N PRO A 108 -0.63 -7.28 -8.66
CA PRO A 108 -1.25 -5.98 -8.91
C PRO A 108 -0.41 -5.06 -9.78
N LEU A 109 0.90 -4.96 -9.55
CA LEU A 109 1.80 -4.15 -10.39
C LEU A 109 1.82 -4.61 -11.85
N GLN A 110 1.69 -5.91 -12.08
CA GLN A 110 1.73 -6.48 -13.42
C GLN A 110 0.40 -6.37 -14.16
N LEU A 111 -0.72 -6.47 -13.48
CA LEU A 111 -2.05 -6.63 -14.05
C LEU A 111 -2.89 -5.35 -13.97
N ILE A 112 -2.89 -4.68 -12.82
CA ILE A 112 -3.66 -3.44 -12.58
C ILE A 112 -2.80 -2.20 -12.87
N LYS A 113 -1.51 -2.23 -12.47
CA LYS A 113 -0.54 -1.12 -12.60
C LYS A 113 -0.82 0.01 -11.60
N THR A 114 -0.28 1.21 -11.90
CA THR A 114 -0.47 2.42 -11.09
C THR A 114 -1.74 3.17 -11.48
N ALA A 115 -2.28 3.92 -10.54
CA ALA A 115 -3.36 4.86 -10.82
C ALA A 115 -2.94 5.91 -11.88
N PRO A 116 -3.88 6.47 -12.65
CA PRO A 116 -3.56 7.53 -13.61
C PRO A 116 -2.84 8.69 -12.92
N GLY A 117 -1.74 9.13 -13.50
CA GLY A 117 -0.90 10.22 -12.96
C GLY A 117 0.15 9.78 -11.95
N SER A 118 0.15 8.54 -11.49
CA SER A 118 1.19 8.00 -10.60
C SER A 118 2.27 7.25 -11.38
N SER A 119 3.53 7.61 -11.17
CA SER A 119 4.67 6.97 -11.82
C SER A 119 5.20 5.76 -11.06
N LEU A 120 4.89 5.67 -9.77
CA LEU A 120 5.34 4.60 -8.87
C LEU A 120 4.25 4.22 -7.86
N VAL A 121 4.41 3.05 -7.24
CA VAL A 121 3.68 2.63 -6.06
C VAL A 121 4.54 2.89 -4.84
N SER A 122 3.96 3.46 -3.80
CA SER A 122 4.61 3.63 -2.49
C SER A 122 3.84 2.90 -1.39
N SER A 123 4.43 2.86 -0.22
CA SER A 123 3.84 2.22 0.95
C SER A 123 3.87 3.14 2.15
N VAL A 124 2.87 3.02 3.02
CA VAL A 124 2.82 3.76 4.27
C VAL A 124 2.58 2.83 5.45
N PHE A 125 3.13 3.19 6.61
CA PHE A 125 2.76 2.64 7.90
C PHE A 125 1.97 3.68 8.68
N PHE A 126 0.83 3.27 9.24
CA PHE A 126 0.14 4.02 10.27
C PHE A 126 0.70 3.62 11.62
N MET A 127 1.49 4.51 12.22
CA MET A 127 2.13 4.31 13.52
C MET A 127 1.17 4.76 14.62
N LEU A 128 0.48 3.79 15.22
CA LEU A 128 -0.55 4.04 16.23
C LEU A 128 0.11 4.27 17.60
N LEU A 129 0.30 5.52 17.97
CA LEU A 129 0.76 5.92 19.30
C LEU A 129 -0.45 6.18 20.22
N PRO A 130 -0.27 6.21 21.54
CA PRO A 130 -1.39 6.36 22.47
C PRO A 130 -2.29 7.58 22.23
N GLU A 131 -1.70 8.71 21.82
CA GLU A 131 -2.41 9.98 21.66
C GLU A 131 -2.44 10.51 20.22
N GLN A 132 -1.74 9.86 19.29
CA GLN A 132 -1.61 10.33 17.90
C GLN A 132 -1.26 9.21 16.94
N VAL A 133 -1.50 9.46 15.64
CA VAL A 133 -1.12 8.56 14.56
C VAL A 133 -0.13 9.29 13.65
N TYR A 134 1.03 8.67 13.42
CA TYR A 134 1.94 9.12 12.36
C TYR A 134 1.79 8.24 11.12
N VAL A 135 2.03 8.83 9.95
CA VAL A 135 2.10 8.13 8.69
C VAL A 135 3.55 8.17 8.19
N TYR A 136 4.18 7.02 8.08
CA TYR A 136 5.55 6.87 7.58
C TYR A 136 5.53 6.31 6.17
N GLY A 137 6.14 7.01 5.23
CA GLY A 137 6.30 6.61 3.83
C GLY A 137 7.70 6.96 3.29
N ASP A 138 8.27 6.21 2.41
CA ASP A 138 7.97 4.83 2.02
C ASP A 138 8.57 3.88 3.04
N CYS A 139 7.90 2.76 3.27
CA CYS A 139 8.34 1.83 4.31
C CYS A 139 8.74 0.44 3.78
N ALA A 140 8.46 0.11 2.49
CA ALA A 140 8.68 -1.26 2.03
C ALA A 140 8.90 -1.46 0.51
N ILE A 141 8.67 -0.46 -0.33
CA ILE A 141 8.62 -0.65 -1.79
C ILE A 141 9.83 -0.04 -2.50
N ASN A 142 10.20 1.19 -2.16
CA ASN A 142 11.26 1.94 -2.83
C ASN A 142 12.45 2.15 -1.90
N PRO A 143 13.49 1.28 -1.98
CA PRO A 143 14.60 1.33 -1.03
C PRO A 143 15.53 2.54 -1.23
N ASP A 144 15.66 3.04 -2.45
CA ASP A 144 16.49 4.21 -2.79
C ASP A 144 15.81 5.05 -3.89
N PRO A 145 14.76 5.82 -3.55
CA PRO A 145 14.06 6.64 -4.50
C PRO A 145 14.91 7.83 -4.96
N THR A 146 14.71 8.27 -6.23
CA THR A 146 15.24 9.56 -6.71
C THR A 146 14.51 10.73 -6.02
N ALA A 147 14.98 11.96 -6.23
CA ALA A 147 14.31 13.15 -5.68
C ALA A 147 12.86 13.28 -6.20
N GLU A 148 12.63 13.01 -7.48
CA GLU A 148 11.30 13.05 -8.11
C GLU A 148 10.39 11.98 -7.53
N GLN A 149 10.92 10.76 -7.34
CA GLN A 149 10.17 9.64 -6.74
C GLN A 149 9.85 9.93 -5.28
N LEU A 150 10.80 10.48 -4.52
CA LEU A 150 10.60 10.82 -3.12
C LEU A 150 9.56 11.95 -2.95
N ALA A 151 9.53 12.92 -3.86
CA ALA A 151 8.49 13.94 -3.91
C ALA A 151 7.10 13.33 -4.16
N GLU A 152 7.01 12.36 -5.07
CA GLU A 152 5.75 11.66 -5.35
C GLU A 152 5.32 10.79 -4.15
N ILE A 153 6.25 10.09 -3.50
CA ILE A 153 5.99 9.34 -2.25
C ILE A 153 5.42 10.26 -1.17
N ALA A 154 5.98 11.45 -1.00
CA ALA A 154 5.49 12.43 -0.03
C ALA A 154 4.04 12.83 -0.30
N ILE A 155 3.70 13.11 -1.55
CA ILE A 155 2.34 13.48 -1.99
C ILE A 155 1.37 12.31 -1.77
N GLN A 156 1.72 11.11 -2.21
CA GLN A 156 0.90 9.90 -2.02
C GLN A 156 0.67 9.60 -0.53
N SER A 157 1.70 9.81 0.30
CA SER A 157 1.60 9.62 1.76
C SER A 157 0.67 10.65 2.39
N ALA A 158 0.71 11.91 1.95
CA ALA A 158 -0.21 12.96 2.39
C ALA A 158 -1.66 12.65 2.00
N ASP A 159 -1.90 12.23 0.75
CA ASP A 159 -3.22 11.85 0.26
C ASP A 159 -3.76 10.62 1.03
N SER A 160 -2.90 9.66 1.34
CA SER A 160 -3.24 8.51 2.19
C SER A 160 -3.62 8.94 3.61
N ALA A 161 -2.86 9.84 4.22
CA ALA A 161 -3.19 10.40 5.54
C ALA A 161 -4.56 11.08 5.53
N ALA A 162 -4.82 11.93 4.53
CA ALA A 162 -6.08 12.64 4.37
C ALA A 162 -7.27 11.67 4.19
N ALA A 163 -7.11 10.60 3.42
CA ALA A 163 -8.14 9.58 3.23
C ALA A 163 -8.55 8.89 4.54
N PHE A 164 -7.65 8.83 5.53
CA PHE A 164 -7.91 8.32 6.88
C PHE A 164 -8.28 9.41 7.89
N GLY A 165 -8.58 10.64 7.43
CA GLY A 165 -9.02 11.74 8.28
C GLY A 165 -7.90 12.42 9.08
N ILE A 166 -6.63 12.20 8.71
CA ILE A 166 -5.47 12.84 9.32
C ILE A 166 -5.12 14.07 8.47
N GLU A 167 -5.07 15.26 9.09
CA GLU A 167 -4.58 16.47 8.42
C GLU A 167 -3.09 16.32 8.10
N PRO A 168 -2.69 16.31 6.81
CA PRO A 168 -1.31 16.01 6.45
C PRO A 168 -0.38 17.19 6.72
N ARG A 169 0.69 16.93 7.45
CA ARG A 169 1.87 17.78 7.60
C ARG A 169 3.08 16.92 7.31
N VAL A 170 3.77 17.20 6.22
CA VAL A 170 4.79 16.30 5.68
C VAL A 170 6.19 16.79 6.03
N ALA A 171 6.88 16.05 6.87
CA ALA A 171 8.29 16.25 7.14
C ALA A 171 9.13 15.33 6.26
N MET A 172 9.94 15.91 5.38
CA MET A 172 10.89 15.18 4.55
C MET A 172 12.15 14.89 5.36
N LEU A 173 12.27 13.63 5.82
CA LEU A 173 13.28 13.25 6.80
C LEU A 173 14.69 13.12 6.22
N SER A 174 15.66 13.58 7.01
CA SER A 174 17.09 13.45 6.75
C SER A 174 17.86 13.37 8.07
N TYR A 175 19.11 12.97 8.03
CA TYR A 175 20.03 13.14 9.17
C TYR A 175 20.41 14.61 9.42
N SER A 176 20.00 15.52 8.55
CA SER A 176 20.26 16.96 8.62
C SER A 176 18.95 17.75 8.72
N THR A 177 18.97 18.87 9.45
CA THR A 177 17.89 19.85 9.47
C THR A 177 18.34 21.11 8.74
N GLY A 178 17.58 21.54 7.73
CA GLY A 178 17.87 22.72 6.92
C GLY A 178 19.23 22.65 6.23
N THR A 179 20.14 23.56 6.61
CA THR A 179 21.50 23.67 6.06
C THR A 179 22.58 23.14 6.98
N SER A 180 22.21 22.43 8.05
CA SER A 180 23.18 21.97 9.08
C SER A 180 24.11 20.86 8.59
N GLY A 181 23.77 20.16 7.52
CA GLY A 181 24.58 19.11 6.92
C GLY A 181 24.62 19.21 5.41
N ALA A 182 25.53 18.43 4.82
CA ALA A 182 25.72 18.33 3.38
C ALA A 182 25.94 16.87 2.97
N GLY A 183 25.69 16.56 1.71
CA GLY A 183 25.86 15.23 1.14
C GLY A 183 24.74 14.92 0.13
N SER A 184 24.96 13.91 -0.70
CA SER A 184 24.03 13.53 -1.77
C SER A 184 22.61 13.25 -1.27
N ASP A 185 22.50 12.61 -0.11
CA ASP A 185 21.18 12.27 0.47
C ASP A 185 20.45 13.51 1.01
N VAL A 186 21.20 14.48 1.59
CA VAL A 186 20.61 15.77 2.01
C VAL A 186 20.12 16.56 0.80
N GLU A 187 20.90 16.62 -0.28
CA GLU A 187 20.52 17.31 -1.51
C GLU A 187 19.32 16.63 -2.17
N LYS A 188 19.27 15.29 -2.18
CA LYS A 188 18.12 14.54 -2.68
C LYS A 188 16.83 14.89 -1.92
N VAL A 189 16.88 14.93 -0.58
CA VAL A 189 15.71 15.30 0.24
C VAL A 189 15.33 16.76 0.03
N ARG A 190 16.29 17.67 -0.07
CA ARG A 190 16.04 19.09 -0.34
C ARG A 190 15.33 19.29 -1.69
N GLU A 191 15.83 18.64 -2.73
CA GLU A 191 15.22 18.71 -4.07
C GLU A 191 13.84 18.07 -4.09
N ALA A 192 13.66 16.92 -3.43
CA ALA A 192 12.36 16.27 -3.28
C ALA A 192 11.34 17.17 -2.57
N THR A 193 11.76 17.86 -1.51
CA THR A 193 10.92 18.84 -0.80
C THR A 193 10.47 19.97 -1.72
N ARG A 194 11.39 20.57 -2.45
CA ARG A 194 11.11 21.63 -3.41
C ARG A 194 10.11 21.17 -4.49
N LEU A 195 10.35 20.00 -5.08
CA LEU A 195 9.48 19.42 -6.11
C LEU A 195 8.07 19.09 -5.57
N ALA A 196 7.99 18.58 -4.36
CA ALA A 196 6.70 18.29 -3.73
C ALA A 196 5.91 19.59 -3.46
N GLN A 197 6.55 20.62 -2.93
CA GLN A 197 5.93 21.93 -2.71
C GLN A 197 5.46 22.58 -4.02
N GLU A 198 6.20 22.45 -5.10
CA GLU A 198 5.80 22.98 -6.42
C GLU A 198 4.59 22.23 -7.00
N LYS A 199 4.57 20.89 -6.84
CA LYS A 199 3.46 20.06 -7.34
C LYS A 199 2.18 20.22 -6.52
N ARG A 200 2.32 20.41 -5.21
CA ARG A 200 1.21 20.48 -4.23
C ARG A 200 1.41 21.66 -3.26
N PRO A 201 1.23 22.90 -3.77
CA PRO A 201 1.37 24.11 -2.94
C PRO A 201 0.29 24.24 -1.84
N ASP A 202 -0.74 23.42 -1.89
CA ASP A 202 -1.80 23.31 -0.90
C ASP A 202 -1.38 22.54 0.35
N LEU A 203 -0.34 21.68 0.25
CA LEU A 203 0.14 20.85 1.35
C LEU A 203 1.24 21.54 2.16
N MET A 204 1.18 21.38 3.46
CA MET A 204 2.28 21.75 4.35
C MET A 204 3.38 20.71 4.26
N ILE A 205 4.46 21.02 3.54
CA ILE A 205 5.62 20.15 3.33
C ILE A 205 6.86 20.93 3.65
N ASP A 206 7.77 20.35 4.45
CA ASP A 206 9.07 20.95 4.75
C ASP A 206 10.16 19.89 4.90
N GLY A 207 11.40 20.29 4.65
CA GLY A 207 12.58 19.44 4.76
C GLY A 207 13.81 20.03 4.05
N PRO A 208 14.98 19.44 4.30
CA PRO A 208 15.25 18.28 5.16
C PRO A 208 15.06 18.57 6.65
N LEU A 209 14.48 17.63 7.38
CA LEU A 209 14.29 17.68 8.82
C LEU A 209 14.80 16.40 9.48
N GLN A 210 15.47 16.54 10.64
CA GLN A 210 15.72 15.39 11.49
C GLN A 210 14.41 14.95 12.16
N TYR A 211 14.30 13.67 12.48
CA TYR A 211 13.08 13.10 13.06
C TYR A 211 12.68 13.79 14.36
N ASP A 212 13.64 14.03 15.27
CA ASP A 212 13.38 14.74 16.53
C ASP A 212 12.86 16.17 16.32
N ALA A 213 13.39 16.87 15.30
CA ALA A 213 12.91 18.20 14.92
C ALA A 213 11.51 18.18 14.31
N ALA A 214 11.12 17.07 13.67
CA ALA A 214 9.80 16.93 13.07
C ALA A 214 8.69 16.60 14.09
N VAL A 215 9.01 15.88 15.19
CA VAL A 215 7.98 15.32 16.09
C VAL A 215 8.02 15.85 17.52
N MET A 216 9.09 16.58 17.89
CA MET A 216 9.26 17.10 19.25
C MET A 216 9.24 18.64 19.25
N ALA A 217 8.17 19.23 19.77
CA ALA A 217 7.94 20.67 19.73
C ALA A 217 9.09 21.53 20.31
N ASP A 218 9.77 21.05 21.35
CA ASP A 218 10.89 21.80 21.94
C ASP A 218 12.15 21.74 21.08
N VAL A 219 12.36 20.62 20.38
CA VAL A 219 13.44 20.47 19.39
C VAL A 219 13.14 21.30 18.15
N ALA A 220 11.89 21.28 17.68
CA ALA A 220 11.42 22.09 16.57
C ALA A 220 11.69 23.59 16.76
N LYS A 221 11.31 24.12 17.94
CA LYS A 221 11.59 25.53 18.30
C LYS A 221 13.06 25.92 18.17
N SER A 222 13.98 24.99 18.45
CA SER A 222 15.42 25.24 18.39
C SER A 222 16.01 25.02 17.00
N LYS A 223 15.65 23.92 16.34
CA LYS A 223 16.28 23.49 15.09
C LYS A 223 15.55 23.94 13.83
N ALA A 224 14.22 24.12 13.90
CA ALA A 224 13.37 24.47 12.77
C ALA A 224 12.25 25.47 13.16
N PRO A 225 12.59 26.64 13.75
CA PRO A 225 11.60 27.58 14.32
C PRO A 225 10.61 28.16 13.30
N ASN A 226 10.93 28.10 12.03
CA ASN A 226 10.09 28.63 10.94
C ASN A 226 9.41 27.51 10.13
N SER A 227 9.57 26.27 10.52
CA SER A 227 8.96 25.15 9.78
C SER A 227 7.44 25.14 9.98
N PRO A 228 6.64 25.02 8.91
CA PRO A 228 5.18 24.92 9.03
C PRO A 228 4.71 23.55 9.51
N VAL A 229 5.61 22.56 9.56
CA VAL A 229 5.26 21.16 9.87
C VAL A 229 5.85 20.64 11.19
N ALA A 230 6.85 21.32 11.74
CA ALA A 230 7.57 20.95 12.96
C ALA A 230 7.05 21.69 14.21
#